data_b83fa1a87c954c766d99eb57cd71d4f6
#
_entry.id   b83fa1a87c954c766d99eb57cd71d4f6
#
_cell.length_a   1.000
_cell.length_b   1.000
_cell.length_c   1.000
_cell.angle_alpha   90.00
_cell.angle_beta   90.00
_cell.angle_gamma   90.00
#
_symmetry.space_group_name_H-M   'P 1'
#
loop_
_entity.id
_entity.type
_entity.pdbx_description
1 polymer ?
#
loop_
_entity_poly.entity_id
_entity_poly.type
_entity_poly.pdbx_seq_one_letter_code
_entity_poly.pdbx_strand_id
1 'polypeptide(L)'
;MLMLLLFACAQNPPANEDSGGDSPIVTSSADVPEDVHGWLRRVSFDLRGIPPSHADLARINSNPEVWQTIRDEYMQDALFNERLVHLYAESWHTRVDVFDIVAFDYGLDAVEEYTYERSVGEEPLRIIAEVISSDLPWAEIVTADWTMSNEMLSQLWPIDYPVDAEGWTRARYHDNRPTAGILSTNGMWWRYTTTTANMNRRRASIISKLLLCEDYLARPVAFSEA
;
A
#
# COMPACT_ATOMS: atom_id res chain seq x y z
N MET A 1 -10.00 -12.34 7.26
CA MET A 1 -9.83 -12.13 5.81
C MET A 1 -8.60 -11.31 5.45
N LEU A 2 -8.03 -10.55 6.39
CA LEU A 2 -6.86 -9.67 6.15
C LEU A 2 -5.53 -10.42 5.89
N MET A 3 -5.41 -11.68 6.30
CA MET A 3 -4.14 -12.44 6.18
C MET A 3 -3.81 -12.89 4.75
N LEU A 4 -4.75 -12.79 3.80
CA LEU A 4 -4.57 -13.22 2.40
C LEU A 4 -4.04 -12.11 1.46
N LEU A 5 -4.08 -10.84 1.86
CA LEU A 5 -3.73 -9.71 0.98
C LEU A 5 -2.25 -9.32 1.02
N LEU A 6 -1.49 -9.76 2.01
CA LEU A 6 -0.05 -9.49 2.10
C LEU A 6 0.80 -10.39 1.19
N PHE A 7 0.22 -11.40 0.53
CA PHE A 7 0.90 -12.37 -0.33
C PHE A 7 0.39 -12.39 -1.77
N ALA A 8 -0.04 -11.27 -2.31
CA ALA A 8 -0.48 -11.23 -3.72
C ALA A 8 0.59 -11.74 -4.71
N CYS A 9 1.85 -11.81 -4.29
CA CYS A 9 2.96 -12.34 -5.08
C CYS A 9 3.70 -13.52 -4.43
N ALA A 10 3.07 -14.25 -3.52
CA ALA A 10 3.63 -15.53 -3.08
C ALA A 10 3.60 -16.51 -4.27
N GLN A 11 4.77 -17.01 -4.65
CA GLN A 11 4.90 -18.00 -5.73
C GLN A 11 4.01 -19.20 -5.40
N ASN A 12 3.00 -19.43 -6.24
CA ASN A 12 2.25 -20.67 -6.18
C ASN A 12 3.22 -21.83 -6.47
N PRO A 13 3.34 -22.83 -5.59
CA PRO A 13 3.98 -24.10 -5.99
C PRO A 13 3.20 -24.71 -7.16
N PRO A 14 3.86 -25.49 -8.04
CA PRO A 14 3.18 -26.11 -9.16
C PRO A 14 1.97 -26.89 -8.64
N ALA A 15 0.83 -26.68 -9.31
CA ALA A 15 -0.42 -27.32 -8.97
C ALA A 15 -0.25 -28.85 -9.04
N ASN A 16 -0.35 -29.50 -7.90
CA ASN A 16 -0.67 -30.92 -7.87
C ASN A 16 -2.18 -31.00 -8.14
N GLU A 17 -2.53 -31.51 -9.31
CA GLU A 17 -3.88 -31.99 -9.59
C GLU A 17 -4.13 -33.21 -8.71
N ASP A 18 -4.82 -33.03 -7.58
CA ASP A 18 -5.70 -34.09 -7.07
C ASP A 18 -6.73 -33.60 -6.05
N SER A 19 -7.92 -34.17 -6.23
CA SER A 19 -9.05 -34.31 -5.32
C SER A 19 -9.87 -33.07 -4.95
N GLY A 20 -11.02 -32.97 -5.62
CA GLY A 20 -12.20 -32.30 -5.15
C GLY A 20 -12.60 -32.77 -3.74
N GLY A 21 -12.63 -31.84 -2.83
CA GLY A 21 -13.25 -31.93 -1.54
C GLY A 21 -13.78 -30.56 -1.20
N ASP A 22 -15.10 -30.38 -1.33
CA ASP A 22 -15.85 -29.28 -0.76
C ASP A 22 -15.61 -29.32 0.78
N SER A 23 -14.58 -28.62 1.24
CA SER A 23 -14.44 -28.38 2.66
C SER A 23 -15.40 -27.25 3.03
N PRO A 24 -16.36 -27.49 3.93
CA PRO A 24 -17.23 -26.43 4.39
C PRO A 24 -16.36 -25.32 4.99
N ILE A 25 -16.65 -24.08 4.63
CA ILE A 25 -16.12 -22.89 5.30
C ILE A 25 -16.60 -23.02 6.75
N VAL A 26 -15.74 -23.55 7.60
CA VAL A 26 -15.96 -23.57 9.04
C VAL A 26 -15.88 -22.11 9.48
N THR A 27 -17.04 -21.49 9.68
CA THR A 27 -17.17 -20.30 10.52
C THR A 27 -16.98 -20.75 11.96
N SER A 28 -15.76 -21.13 12.31
CA SER A 28 -15.36 -21.31 13.69
C SER A 28 -15.52 -19.96 14.37
N SER A 29 -16.29 -19.90 15.43
CA SER A 29 -16.09 -18.87 16.46
C SER A 29 -14.60 -18.95 16.79
N ALA A 30 -13.82 -17.95 16.37
CA ALA A 30 -12.38 -18.02 16.53
C ALA A 30 -12.08 -18.11 18.04
N ASP A 31 -11.65 -19.28 18.47
CA ASP A 31 -11.31 -19.54 19.87
C ASP A 31 -10.29 -18.49 20.33
N VAL A 32 -10.43 -18.08 21.59
CA VAL A 32 -9.47 -17.16 22.21
C VAL A 32 -8.08 -17.78 22.07
N PRO A 33 -7.08 -17.03 21.53
CA PRO A 33 -5.71 -17.55 21.42
C PRO A 33 -5.18 -18.03 22.76
N GLU A 34 -4.49 -19.15 22.78
CA GLU A 34 -3.89 -19.72 24.02
C GLU A 34 -2.97 -18.70 24.71
N ASP A 35 -2.15 -17.97 23.92
CA ASP A 35 -1.38 -16.82 24.38
C ASP A 35 -1.98 -15.52 23.82
N VAL A 36 -3.09 -15.07 24.40
CA VAL A 36 -3.78 -13.85 23.96
C VAL A 36 -2.91 -12.59 24.14
N HIS A 37 -2.02 -12.56 25.11
CA HIS A 37 -1.10 -11.42 25.31
C HIS A 37 -0.03 -11.34 24.24
N GLY A 38 0.59 -12.46 23.91
CA GLY A 38 1.55 -12.58 22.80
C GLY A 38 0.89 -12.25 21.47
N TRP A 39 -0.33 -12.74 21.27
CA TRP A 39 -1.15 -12.43 20.11
C TRP A 39 -1.44 -10.93 19.99
N LEU A 40 -1.94 -10.29 21.08
CA LEU A 40 -2.26 -8.85 21.09
C LEU A 40 -1.02 -8.02 20.77
N ARG A 41 0.11 -8.38 21.34
CA ARG A 41 1.39 -7.71 21.10
C ARG A 41 1.80 -7.81 19.63
N ARG A 42 1.70 -8.99 19.02
CA ARG A 42 1.99 -9.22 17.60
C ARG A 42 1.06 -8.40 16.71
N VAL A 43 -0.25 -8.50 16.94
CA VAL A 43 -1.25 -7.79 16.12
C VAL A 43 -1.10 -6.28 16.23
N SER A 44 -0.78 -5.73 17.40
CA SER A 44 -0.52 -4.31 17.54
C SER A 44 0.68 -3.85 16.71
N PHE A 45 1.77 -4.61 16.71
CA PHE A 45 2.93 -4.32 15.87
C PHE A 45 2.62 -4.48 14.38
N ASP A 46 1.89 -5.53 14.01
CA ASP A 46 1.57 -5.79 12.60
C ASP A 46 0.63 -4.72 12.02
N LEU A 47 -0.39 -4.31 12.79
CA LEU A 47 -1.38 -3.35 12.31
C LEU A 47 -1.03 -1.87 12.56
N ARG A 48 -0.28 -1.56 13.63
CA ARG A 48 0.00 -0.16 14.01
C ARG A 48 1.48 0.18 14.10
N GLY A 49 2.37 -0.83 14.09
CA GLY A 49 3.81 -0.62 14.25
C GLY A 49 4.26 -0.27 15.67
N ILE A 50 3.36 -0.29 16.65
CA ILE A 50 3.62 0.09 18.05
C ILE A 50 3.11 -1.01 19.01
N PRO A 51 3.61 -1.08 20.27
CA PRO A 51 3.09 -1.99 21.26
C PRO A 51 1.64 -1.66 21.65
N PRO A 52 0.87 -2.65 22.18
CA PRO A 52 -0.45 -2.40 22.73
C PRO A 52 -0.40 -1.43 23.90
N SER A 53 -1.47 -0.66 24.09
CA SER A 53 -1.60 0.24 25.23
C SER A 53 -1.82 -0.52 26.55
N HIS A 54 -1.54 0.13 27.67
CA HIS A 54 -1.88 -0.43 28.99
C HIS A 54 -3.39 -0.66 29.14
N ALA A 55 -4.23 0.17 28.51
CA ALA A 55 -5.67 -0.02 28.50
C ALA A 55 -6.08 -1.29 27.77
N ASP A 56 -5.50 -1.56 26.62
CA ASP A 56 -5.77 -2.79 25.85
C ASP A 56 -5.34 -4.04 26.62
N LEU A 57 -4.17 -3.98 27.27
CA LEU A 57 -3.69 -5.07 28.13
C LEU A 57 -4.65 -5.30 29.32
N ALA A 58 -5.18 -4.25 29.94
CA ALA A 58 -6.14 -4.36 31.02
C ALA A 58 -7.48 -4.95 30.54
N ARG A 59 -7.95 -4.59 29.34
CA ARG A 59 -9.16 -5.16 28.71
C ARG A 59 -9.01 -6.66 28.50
N ILE A 60 -7.89 -7.10 27.93
CA ILE A 60 -7.60 -8.54 27.69
C ILE A 60 -7.49 -9.30 29.03
N ASN A 61 -6.88 -8.71 30.07
CA ASN A 61 -6.81 -9.32 31.39
C ASN A 61 -8.18 -9.54 32.02
N SER A 62 -9.09 -8.58 31.81
CA SER A 62 -10.44 -8.65 32.38
C SER A 62 -11.36 -9.59 31.58
N ASN A 63 -11.22 -9.61 30.28
CA ASN A 63 -11.98 -10.46 29.38
C ASN A 63 -11.16 -10.79 28.12
N PRO A 64 -10.58 -11.98 28.03
CA PRO A 64 -9.80 -12.39 26.86
C PRO A 64 -10.59 -12.39 25.55
N GLU A 65 -11.90 -12.57 25.55
CA GLU A 65 -12.75 -12.63 24.34
C GLU A 65 -12.83 -11.30 23.58
N VAL A 66 -12.43 -10.15 24.21
CA VAL A 66 -12.44 -8.84 23.53
C VAL A 66 -11.30 -8.69 22.50
N TRP A 67 -10.48 -9.70 22.31
CA TRP A 67 -9.33 -9.63 21.39
C TRP A 67 -9.71 -9.30 19.96
N GLN A 68 -10.85 -9.80 19.46
CA GLN A 68 -11.36 -9.48 18.12
C GLN A 68 -11.77 -8.02 18.03
N THR A 69 -12.45 -7.51 19.04
CA THR A 69 -12.87 -6.09 19.11
C THR A 69 -11.65 -5.16 19.08
N ILE A 70 -10.61 -5.49 19.85
CA ILE A 70 -9.37 -4.69 19.87
C ILE A 70 -8.66 -4.73 18.51
N ARG A 71 -8.61 -5.90 17.86
CA ARG A 71 -8.08 -6.02 16.49
C ARG A 71 -8.83 -5.11 15.53
N ASP A 72 -10.15 -5.13 15.58
CA ASP A 72 -10.99 -4.35 14.67
C ASP A 72 -10.85 -2.84 14.94
N GLU A 73 -10.71 -2.43 16.21
CA GLU A 73 -10.36 -1.07 16.60
C GLU A 73 -8.98 -0.65 16.03
N TYR A 74 -7.98 -1.53 16.07
CA TYR A 74 -6.66 -1.25 15.49
C TYR A 74 -6.70 -1.04 13.98
N MET A 75 -7.59 -1.73 13.27
CA MET A 75 -7.79 -1.54 11.82
C MET A 75 -8.52 -0.22 11.49
N GLN A 76 -9.17 0.41 12.49
CA GLN A 76 -9.79 1.74 12.36
C GLN A 76 -8.87 2.87 12.86
N ASP A 77 -7.72 2.53 13.43
CA ASP A 77 -6.75 3.50 13.92
C ASP A 77 -6.03 4.18 12.74
N ALA A 78 -5.75 5.48 12.85
CA ALA A 78 -4.96 6.22 11.85
C ALA A 78 -3.56 5.61 11.65
N LEU A 79 -2.99 4.99 12.69
CA LEU A 79 -1.72 4.27 12.60
C LEU A 79 -1.77 3.06 11.66
N PHE A 80 -2.94 2.49 11.41
CA PHE A 80 -3.08 1.41 10.44
C PHE A 80 -2.77 1.88 9.01
N ASN A 81 -3.29 3.04 8.61
CA ASN A 81 -2.97 3.64 7.32
C ASN A 81 -1.47 3.94 7.19
N GLU A 82 -0.87 4.54 8.23
CA GLU A 82 0.58 4.79 8.25
C GLU A 82 1.37 3.48 8.14
N ARG A 83 0.93 2.43 8.83
CA ARG A 83 1.57 1.12 8.76
C ARG A 83 1.50 0.50 7.36
N LEU A 84 0.35 0.62 6.69
CA LEU A 84 0.19 0.17 5.30
C LEU A 84 1.15 0.91 4.36
N VAL A 85 1.23 2.23 4.48
CA VAL A 85 2.19 3.04 3.69
C VAL A 85 3.62 2.54 3.90
N HIS A 86 4.03 2.28 5.14
CA HIS A 86 5.36 1.75 5.43
C HIS A 86 5.60 0.38 4.80
N LEU A 87 4.66 -0.55 4.92
CA LEU A 87 4.79 -1.91 4.39
C LEU A 87 4.90 -1.92 2.87
N TYR A 88 4.05 -1.14 2.19
CA TYR A 88 4.09 -1.05 0.74
C TYR A 88 5.28 -0.23 0.21
N ALA A 89 5.80 0.71 0.99
CA ALA A 89 6.99 1.47 0.62
C ALA A 89 8.20 0.58 0.37
N GLU A 90 8.35 -0.52 1.13
CA GLU A 90 9.46 -1.46 0.98
C GLU A 90 9.43 -2.23 -0.35
N SER A 91 8.25 -2.51 -0.88
CA SER A 91 8.09 -3.25 -2.14
C SER A 91 7.96 -2.34 -3.36
N TRP A 92 7.28 -1.21 -3.21
CA TRP A 92 7.01 -0.29 -4.31
C TRP A 92 8.13 0.72 -4.55
N HIS A 93 8.95 1.00 -3.54
CA HIS A 93 10.10 1.90 -3.61
C HIS A 93 9.79 3.31 -4.14
N THR A 94 8.54 3.77 -4.02
CA THR A 94 8.16 5.13 -4.46
C THR A 94 8.48 6.18 -3.42
N ARG A 95 8.58 5.80 -2.14
CA ARG A 95 9.00 6.66 -1.04
C ARG A 95 10.53 6.73 -0.99
N VAL A 96 11.11 7.50 -1.88
CA VAL A 96 12.56 7.74 -1.95
C VAL A 96 12.85 9.18 -1.52
N ASP A 97 14.05 9.39 -0.98
CA ASP A 97 14.45 10.70 -0.44
C ASP A 97 14.88 11.68 -1.54
N VAL A 98 15.05 11.21 -2.76
CA VAL A 98 15.48 12.04 -3.89
C VAL A 98 14.68 11.65 -5.13
N PHE A 99 13.78 12.56 -5.54
CA PHE A 99 13.31 12.63 -6.91
C PHE A 99 14.17 13.62 -7.67
N ASP A 100 14.38 13.38 -8.96
CA ASP A 100 15.11 14.29 -9.83
C ASP A 100 14.19 15.49 -10.21
N ILE A 101 13.85 16.28 -9.19
CA ILE A 101 12.99 17.46 -9.28
C ILE A 101 13.71 18.60 -8.59
N VAL A 102 13.81 19.68 -9.28
CA VAL A 102 14.34 20.90 -8.71
C VAL A 102 13.19 21.64 -8.00
N ALA A 103 13.11 21.51 -6.69
CA ALA A 103 12.06 22.13 -5.88
C ALA A 103 11.98 23.66 -6.10
N PHE A 104 13.12 24.28 -6.34
CA PHE A 104 13.22 25.71 -6.68
C PHE A 104 12.39 26.10 -7.92
N ASP A 105 12.26 25.23 -8.92
CA ASP A 105 11.46 25.49 -10.11
C ASP A 105 9.96 25.59 -9.80
N TYR A 106 9.56 25.10 -8.62
CA TYR A 106 8.21 25.18 -8.08
C TYR A 106 8.05 26.25 -6.99
N GLY A 107 9.09 27.05 -6.74
CA GLY A 107 9.08 28.08 -5.70
C GLY A 107 9.20 27.55 -4.27
N LEU A 108 9.62 26.30 -4.09
CA LEU A 108 9.78 25.64 -2.79
C LEU A 108 11.19 25.89 -2.23
N ASP A 109 11.30 26.01 -0.91
CA ASP A 109 12.58 26.02 -0.22
C ASP A 109 13.10 24.60 0.11
N ALA A 110 14.29 24.49 0.70
CA ALA A 110 14.91 23.21 1.02
C ALA A 110 14.13 22.37 2.07
N VAL A 111 13.32 23.00 2.92
CA VAL A 111 12.48 22.29 3.90
C VAL A 111 11.22 21.76 3.22
N GLU A 112 10.63 22.56 2.37
CA GLU A 112 9.47 22.21 1.56
C GLU A 112 9.81 21.12 0.54
N GLU A 113 11.05 21.13 -0.01
CA GLU A 113 11.56 20.10 -0.92
C GLU A 113 11.40 18.69 -0.34
N TYR A 114 11.86 18.47 0.88
CA TYR A 114 11.74 17.17 1.54
C TYR A 114 10.28 16.74 1.72
N THR A 115 9.41 17.65 2.16
CA THR A 115 7.98 17.38 2.32
C THR A 115 7.31 17.08 0.99
N TYR A 116 7.70 17.81 -0.05
CA TYR A 116 7.21 17.62 -1.41
C TYR A 116 7.60 16.25 -1.98
N GLU A 117 8.89 15.92 -1.96
CA GLU A 117 9.40 14.64 -2.44
C GLU A 117 8.72 13.46 -1.74
N ARG A 118 8.59 13.57 -0.42
CA ARG A 118 7.88 12.58 0.38
C ARG A 118 6.41 12.47 -0.02
N SER A 119 5.71 13.59 -0.20
CA SER A 119 4.32 13.60 -0.61
C SER A 119 4.11 12.96 -1.99
N VAL A 120 4.98 13.29 -2.94
CA VAL A 120 4.96 12.67 -4.27
C VAL A 120 5.18 11.16 -4.20
N GLY A 121 6.13 10.72 -3.40
CA GLY A 121 6.43 9.29 -3.23
C GLY A 121 5.37 8.53 -2.48
N GLU A 122 4.69 9.16 -1.54
CA GLU A 122 3.63 8.55 -0.74
C GLU A 122 2.29 8.50 -1.48
N GLU A 123 2.01 9.37 -2.45
CA GLU A 123 0.72 9.39 -3.16
C GLU A 123 0.24 8.00 -3.62
N PRO A 124 1.02 7.20 -4.38
CA PRO A 124 0.58 5.87 -4.79
C PRO A 124 0.39 4.90 -3.61
N LEU A 125 1.19 5.03 -2.56
CA LEU A 125 1.09 4.19 -1.36
C LEU A 125 -0.16 4.54 -0.54
N ARG A 126 -0.55 5.81 -0.52
CA ARG A 126 -1.78 6.29 0.13
C ARG A 126 -3.03 5.77 -0.58
N ILE A 127 -3.00 5.65 -1.90
CA ILE A 127 -4.09 4.99 -2.65
C ILE A 127 -4.23 3.54 -2.20
N ILE A 128 -3.13 2.79 -2.10
CA ILE A 128 -3.16 1.40 -1.64
C ILE A 128 -3.69 1.31 -0.20
N ALA A 129 -3.20 2.17 0.69
CA ALA A 129 -3.65 2.19 2.08
C ALA A 129 -5.15 2.51 2.18
N GLU A 130 -5.64 3.46 1.41
CA GLU A 130 -7.04 3.84 1.36
C GLU A 130 -7.94 2.70 0.83
N VAL A 131 -7.52 2.01 -0.23
CA VAL A 131 -8.24 0.84 -0.76
C VAL A 131 -8.37 -0.24 0.29
N ILE A 132 -7.30 -0.52 1.04
CA ILE A 132 -7.30 -1.57 2.07
C ILE A 132 -8.14 -1.16 3.28
N SER A 133 -7.94 0.05 3.82
CA SER A 133 -8.62 0.50 5.03
C SER A 133 -10.12 0.74 4.83
N SER A 134 -10.51 1.08 3.59
CA SER A 134 -11.91 1.24 3.19
C SER A 134 -12.57 -0.04 2.69
N ASP A 135 -11.88 -1.20 2.77
CA ASP A 135 -12.36 -2.52 2.28
C ASP A 135 -12.86 -2.49 0.83
N LEU A 136 -12.18 -1.71 -0.03
CA LEU A 136 -12.50 -1.61 -1.45
C LEU A 136 -11.91 -2.81 -2.21
N PRO A 137 -12.48 -3.15 -3.38
CA PRO A 137 -11.89 -4.15 -4.26
C PRO A 137 -10.44 -3.82 -4.61
N TRP A 138 -9.55 -4.82 -4.57
CA TRP A 138 -8.12 -4.60 -4.88
C TRP A 138 -7.87 -3.97 -6.25
N ALA A 139 -8.76 -4.23 -7.22
CA ALA A 139 -8.68 -3.63 -8.54
C ALA A 139 -8.72 -2.09 -8.52
N GLU A 140 -9.30 -1.48 -7.48
CA GLU A 140 -9.36 -0.03 -7.32
C GLU A 140 -7.96 0.61 -7.31
N ILE A 141 -6.92 -0.10 -6.91
CA ILE A 141 -5.57 0.46 -6.96
C ILE A 141 -5.15 0.90 -8.37
N VAL A 142 -5.74 0.32 -9.42
CA VAL A 142 -5.45 0.65 -10.83
C VAL A 142 -6.66 1.13 -11.63
N THR A 143 -7.86 1.11 -11.05
CA THR A 143 -9.10 1.54 -11.73
C THR A 143 -9.71 2.77 -11.10
N ALA A 144 -9.23 3.21 -9.93
CA ALA A 144 -9.75 4.38 -9.25
C ALA A 144 -9.71 5.63 -10.15
N ASP A 145 -10.79 6.41 -10.13
CA ASP A 145 -10.88 7.71 -10.78
C ASP A 145 -10.48 8.86 -9.84
N TRP A 146 -9.95 8.52 -8.69
CA TRP A 146 -9.46 9.40 -7.64
C TRP A 146 -8.00 9.09 -7.30
N THR A 147 -7.36 10.06 -6.66
CA THR A 147 -6.05 9.93 -6.04
C THR A 147 -6.10 10.31 -4.57
N MET A 148 -5.01 10.12 -3.85
CA MET A 148 -4.83 10.68 -2.52
C MET A 148 -3.93 11.91 -2.62
N SER A 149 -4.37 13.02 -2.02
CA SER A 149 -3.62 14.26 -2.02
C SER A 149 -3.54 14.86 -0.62
N ASN A 150 -2.57 15.71 -0.44
CA ASN A 150 -2.42 16.60 0.70
C ASN A 150 -2.24 18.05 0.23
N GLU A 151 -2.09 18.98 1.15
CA GLU A 151 -1.93 20.40 0.87
C GLU A 151 -0.74 20.67 -0.05
N MET A 152 0.38 19.96 0.16
CA MET A 152 1.60 20.15 -0.62
C MET A 152 1.39 19.77 -2.08
N LEU A 153 0.79 18.62 -2.36
CA LEU A 153 0.53 18.16 -3.74
C LEU A 153 -0.47 19.06 -4.45
N SER A 154 -1.50 19.54 -3.74
CA SER A 154 -2.53 20.39 -4.32
C SER A 154 -2.05 21.80 -4.70
N GLN A 155 -0.98 22.28 -4.08
CA GLN A 155 -0.36 23.55 -4.46
C GLN A 155 0.43 23.48 -5.77
N LEU A 156 0.93 22.30 -6.10
CA LEU A 156 1.87 22.10 -7.21
C LEU A 156 1.24 21.40 -8.41
N TRP A 157 0.23 20.58 -8.16
CA TRP A 157 -0.43 19.78 -9.18
C TRP A 157 -1.89 20.22 -9.36
N PRO A 158 -2.43 20.06 -10.57
CA PRO A 158 -3.83 20.35 -10.86
C PRO A 158 -4.73 19.29 -10.22
N ILE A 159 -4.91 19.37 -8.92
CA ILE A 159 -5.70 18.45 -8.10
C ILE A 159 -6.82 19.22 -7.42
N ASP A 160 -8.05 18.72 -7.52
CA ASP A 160 -9.22 19.22 -6.79
C ASP A 160 -9.15 18.73 -5.33
N TYR A 161 -8.36 19.42 -4.52
CA TYR A 161 -8.24 19.13 -3.08
C TYR A 161 -9.34 19.90 -2.33
N PRO A 162 -10.11 19.24 -1.43
CA PRO A 162 -11.19 19.91 -0.71
C PRO A 162 -10.68 21.06 0.16
N VAL A 163 -11.37 22.22 0.14
CA VAL A 163 -10.92 23.47 0.78
C VAL A 163 -10.73 23.35 2.29
N ASP A 164 -11.58 22.55 2.95
CA ASP A 164 -11.54 22.37 4.40
C ASP A 164 -10.87 21.04 4.82
N ALA A 165 -10.19 20.37 3.89
CA ALA A 165 -9.49 19.13 4.20
C ALA A 165 -8.11 19.41 4.82
N GLU A 166 -7.69 18.54 5.70
CA GLU A 166 -6.35 18.53 6.29
C GLU A 166 -5.69 17.17 6.03
N GLY A 167 -4.40 17.20 5.67
CA GLY A 167 -3.62 15.99 5.45
C GLY A 167 -4.08 15.19 4.22
N TRP A 168 -3.95 13.86 4.29
CA TRP A 168 -4.26 13.00 3.16
C TRP A 168 -5.76 12.75 3.01
N THR A 169 -6.31 13.11 1.84
CA THR A 169 -7.71 12.88 1.49
C THR A 169 -7.88 12.52 0.02
N ARG A 170 -9.01 11.91 -0.32
CA ARG A 170 -9.36 11.62 -1.72
C ARG A 170 -9.58 12.90 -2.50
N ALA A 171 -8.97 12.97 -3.66
CA ALA A 171 -9.02 14.11 -4.57
C ALA A 171 -9.00 13.61 -6.03
N ARG A 172 -9.06 14.54 -7.00
CA ARG A 172 -9.00 14.18 -8.42
C ARG A 172 -8.08 15.13 -9.17
N TYR A 173 -7.33 14.55 -10.11
CA TYR A 173 -6.64 15.35 -11.10
C TYR A 173 -7.62 15.94 -12.11
N HIS A 174 -7.42 17.21 -12.50
CA HIS A 174 -8.23 17.90 -13.53
C HIS A 174 -7.42 18.29 -14.78
N ASP A 175 -6.28 17.67 -15.01
CA ASP A 175 -5.41 17.90 -16.18
C ASP A 175 -5.70 16.95 -17.36
N ASN A 176 -6.83 16.26 -17.32
CA ASN A 176 -7.27 15.29 -18.33
C ASN A 176 -6.35 14.05 -18.45
N ARG A 177 -5.51 13.75 -17.46
CA ARG A 177 -4.79 12.47 -17.44
C ARG A 177 -5.75 11.29 -17.34
N PRO A 178 -5.38 10.11 -17.84
CA PRO A 178 -6.20 8.90 -17.67
C PRO A 178 -6.43 8.60 -16.20
N THR A 179 -7.65 8.18 -15.85
CA THR A 179 -7.98 7.68 -14.52
C THR A 179 -7.55 6.22 -14.42
N ALA A 180 -6.49 5.96 -13.67
CA ALA A 180 -5.90 4.63 -13.54
C ALA A 180 -5.23 4.42 -12.17
N GLY A 181 -5.82 4.98 -11.11
CA GLY A 181 -5.33 4.85 -9.74
C GLY A 181 -3.86 5.18 -9.62
N ILE A 182 -3.07 4.30 -9.02
CA ILE A 182 -1.62 4.49 -8.82
C ILE A 182 -0.85 4.73 -10.12
N LEU A 183 -1.33 4.22 -11.26
CA LEU A 183 -0.68 4.41 -12.56
C LEU A 183 -0.87 5.83 -13.12
N SER A 184 -1.73 6.64 -12.51
CA SER A 184 -1.91 8.06 -12.83
C SER A 184 -1.06 8.98 -11.96
N THR A 185 -0.41 8.45 -10.92
CA THR A 185 0.38 9.26 -9.98
C THR A 185 1.73 9.64 -10.53
N ASN A 186 2.22 10.81 -10.14
CA ASN A 186 3.55 11.26 -10.55
C ASN A 186 4.65 10.45 -9.87
N GLY A 187 4.50 10.12 -8.58
CA GLY A 187 5.50 9.38 -7.80
C GLY A 187 5.84 8.02 -8.40
N MET A 188 4.86 7.31 -8.94
CA MET A 188 5.09 6.04 -9.60
C MET A 188 6.05 6.17 -10.81
N TRP A 189 5.83 7.18 -11.66
CA TRP A 189 6.60 7.33 -12.88
C TRP A 189 7.91 8.08 -12.69
N TRP A 190 8.06 8.86 -11.67
CA TRP A 190 9.33 9.46 -11.29
C TRP A 190 10.27 8.43 -10.68
N ARG A 191 9.76 7.52 -9.87
CA ARG A 191 10.56 6.41 -9.34
C ARG A 191 11.03 5.46 -10.46
N TYR A 192 10.18 5.22 -11.44
CA TYR A 192 10.43 4.30 -12.55
C TYR A 192 10.51 5.06 -13.86
N THR A 193 11.50 5.93 -13.96
CA THR A 193 11.72 6.78 -15.13
C THR A 193 12.01 5.96 -16.38
N THR A 194 11.56 6.47 -17.53
CA THR A 194 11.96 5.98 -18.84
C THR A 194 13.12 6.82 -19.39
N THR A 195 13.98 6.19 -20.18
CA THR A 195 15.06 6.85 -20.91
C THR A 195 15.06 6.37 -22.35
N THR A 196 15.79 7.08 -23.22
CA THR A 196 15.98 6.65 -24.61
C THR A 196 16.63 5.27 -24.71
N ALA A 197 17.42 4.88 -23.71
CA ALA A 197 18.10 3.58 -23.69
C ALA A 197 17.18 2.44 -23.20
N ASN A 198 16.21 2.70 -22.31
CA ASN A 198 15.37 1.64 -21.76
C ASN A 198 13.96 1.56 -22.37
N MET A 199 13.50 2.60 -23.07
CA MET A 199 12.25 2.60 -23.84
C MET A 199 11.05 1.97 -23.07
N ASN A 200 10.79 2.42 -21.83
CA ASN A 200 9.75 1.89 -20.94
C ASN A 200 9.96 0.45 -20.41
N ARG A 201 11.05 -0.23 -20.71
CA ARG A 201 11.28 -1.59 -20.20
C ARG A 201 11.27 -1.67 -18.68
N ARG A 202 11.85 -0.65 -18.00
CA ARG A 202 11.83 -0.57 -16.55
C ARG A 202 10.40 -0.44 -16.01
N ARG A 203 9.56 0.39 -16.64
CA ARG A 203 8.15 0.55 -16.27
C ARG A 203 7.37 -0.73 -16.48
N ALA A 204 7.53 -1.38 -17.63
CA ALA A 204 6.88 -2.65 -17.91
C ALA A 204 7.29 -3.75 -16.91
N SER A 205 8.59 -3.85 -16.60
CA SER A 205 9.09 -4.84 -15.64
C SER A 205 8.51 -4.62 -14.24
N ILE A 206 8.47 -3.37 -13.76
CA ILE A 206 7.95 -3.12 -12.41
C ILE A 206 6.43 -3.32 -12.32
N ILE A 207 5.67 -2.94 -13.34
CA ILE A 207 4.23 -3.22 -13.42
C ILE A 207 3.98 -4.72 -13.39
N SER A 208 4.72 -5.49 -14.19
CA SER A 208 4.63 -6.95 -14.20
C SER A 208 4.91 -7.55 -12.82
N LYS A 209 5.97 -7.08 -12.17
CA LYS A 209 6.38 -7.59 -10.87
C LYS A 209 5.40 -7.24 -9.75
N LEU A 210 4.95 -5.98 -9.67
CA LEU A 210 4.14 -5.50 -8.56
C LEU A 210 2.64 -5.80 -8.72
N LEU A 211 2.12 -5.77 -9.96
CA LEU A 211 0.70 -5.95 -10.21
C LEU A 211 0.34 -7.35 -10.74
N LEU A 212 1.23 -7.99 -11.50
CA LEU A 212 0.96 -9.28 -12.11
C LEU A 212 1.74 -10.42 -11.44
N CYS A 213 2.57 -10.13 -10.43
CA CYS A 213 3.44 -11.08 -9.73
C CYS A 213 4.40 -11.85 -10.67
N GLU A 214 4.75 -11.23 -11.79
CA GLU A 214 5.59 -11.83 -12.82
C GLU A 214 6.93 -11.09 -12.92
N ASP A 215 8.00 -11.70 -12.40
CA ASP A 215 9.36 -11.17 -12.55
C ASP A 215 10.04 -11.76 -13.79
N TYR A 216 9.95 -11.03 -14.90
CA TYR A 216 10.58 -11.46 -16.16
C TYR A 216 12.11 -11.49 -16.08
N LEU A 217 12.74 -10.79 -15.16
CA LEU A 217 14.19 -10.78 -14.97
C LEU A 217 14.68 -12.01 -14.21
N ALA A 218 13.82 -12.64 -13.43
CA ALA A 218 14.13 -13.87 -12.70
C ALA A 218 14.00 -15.14 -13.57
N ARG A 219 13.46 -15.03 -14.81
CA ARG A 219 13.32 -16.18 -15.71
C ARG A 219 14.67 -16.55 -16.32
N PRO A 220 15.07 -17.84 -16.27
CA PRO A 220 16.28 -18.27 -16.96
C PRO A 220 16.12 -18.06 -18.46
N VAL A 221 17.11 -17.44 -19.08
CA VAL A 221 17.17 -17.30 -20.54
C VAL A 221 17.63 -18.62 -21.10
N ALA A 222 16.74 -19.34 -21.79
CA ALA A 222 17.14 -20.51 -22.57
C ALA A 222 17.77 -20.04 -23.87
N PHE A 223 19.07 -20.23 -24.02
CA PHE A 223 19.73 -20.06 -25.29
C PHE A 223 19.47 -21.34 -26.11
N SER A 224 18.75 -21.25 -27.24
CA SER A 224 18.74 -22.32 -28.21
C SER A 224 20.08 -22.29 -28.93
N GLU A 225 20.83 -23.37 -28.85
CA GLU A 225 21.96 -23.57 -29.76
C GLU A 225 21.42 -23.54 -31.20
N ALA A 226 21.97 -22.64 -32.02
CA ALA A 226 21.61 -22.50 -33.43
C ALA A 226 22.31 -23.57 -34.29
#